data_3df6fde1668253f659d3255c4c79dc24
#
_entry.id   3df6fde1668253f659d3255c4c79dc24
#
_cell.length_a   1.000
_cell.length_b   1.000
_cell.length_c   1.000
_cell.angle_alpha   90.00
_cell.angle_beta   90.00
_cell.angle_gamma   90.00
#
_symmetry.space_group_name_H-M   'P 1'
#
loop_
_entity.id
_entity.type
_entity.pdbx_description
1 polymer ?
#
loop_
_entity_poly.entity_id
_entity_poly.type
_entity_poly.pdbx_seq_one_letter_code
_entity_poly.pdbx_strand_id
1 'polypeptide(L)'
;MMYFLDILLLGLVVGLVGVASNPAPYFAALGLAMAAGVGCGVLIGHGGSLVGLMLFLIYLGGMLVVFAYSAALAAEPFPETWGVGSVKAYVLMYLFGVGVAVWWFWGSHGGWVVVDEFKEFFVVRGDVSGISLMYSVGGGMLVVCAWVLLLCLFVVLELTRGLERGTLRAV
;
A
#
# COMPACT_ATOMS: atom_id res chain seq x y z
N MET A 1 5.73 -18.45 15.56
CA MET A 1 5.43 -17.05 15.22
C MET A 1 6.49 -16.42 14.32
N MET A 2 7.78 -16.60 14.58
CA MET A 2 8.86 -16.02 13.74
C MET A 2 8.73 -16.42 12.26
N TYR A 3 8.60 -17.69 11.93
CA TYR A 3 8.45 -18.14 10.53
C TYR A 3 7.27 -17.50 9.77
N PHE A 4 6.19 -17.18 10.46
CA PHE A 4 5.03 -16.53 9.83
C PHE A 4 5.35 -15.08 9.45
N LEU A 5 6.04 -14.36 10.31
CA LEU A 5 6.49 -12.98 10.02
C LEU A 5 7.52 -12.96 8.89
N ASP A 6 8.44 -13.93 8.86
CA ASP A 6 9.45 -14.03 7.79
C ASP A 6 8.78 -14.27 6.42
N ILE A 7 7.76 -15.14 6.38
CA ILE A 7 6.98 -15.38 5.15
C ILE A 7 6.24 -14.11 4.71
N LEU A 8 5.66 -13.37 5.64
CA LEU A 8 4.99 -12.10 5.33
C LEU A 8 5.96 -11.05 4.81
N LEU A 9 7.14 -10.91 5.43
CA LEU A 9 8.18 -10.00 4.96
C LEU A 9 8.66 -10.37 3.56
N LEU A 10 8.86 -11.65 3.30
CA LEU A 10 9.24 -12.15 1.98
C LEU A 10 8.14 -11.85 0.95
N GLY A 11 6.87 -12.07 1.31
CA GLY A 11 5.73 -11.72 0.47
C GLY A 11 5.64 -10.23 0.17
N LEU A 12 5.97 -9.36 1.14
CA LEU A 12 6.02 -7.91 0.97
C LEU A 12 7.11 -7.51 -0.03
N VAL A 13 8.31 -8.07 0.11
CA VAL A 13 9.43 -7.81 -0.81
C VAL A 13 9.08 -8.24 -2.24
N VAL A 14 8.52 -9.44 -2.40
CA VAL A 14 8.10 -9.95 -3.71
C VAL A 14 7.01 -9.06 -4.32
N GLY A 15 6.04 -8.62 -3.53
CA GLY A 15 5.00 -7.69 -3.98
C GLY A 15 5.58 -6.36 -4.44
N LEU A 16 6.50 -5.76 -3.68
CA LEU A 16 7.16 -4.50 -4.04
C LEU A 16 8.05 -4.63 -5.29
N VAL A 17 8.78 -5.75 -5.43
CA VAL A 17 9.55 -6.03 -6.65
C VAL A 17 8.62 -6.18 -7.86
N GLY A 18 7.46 -6.82 -7.68
CA GLY A 18 6.44 -6.93 -8.72
C GLY A 18 5.92 -5.57 -9.18
N VAL A 19 5.76 -4.62 -8.26
CA VAL A 19 5.36 -3.23 -8.59
C VAL A 19 6.47 -2.50 -9.35
N ALA A 20 7.70 -2.58 -8.85
CA ALA A 20 8.85 -1.83 -9.39
C ALA A 20 9.30 -2.33 -10.78
N SER A 21 9.09 -3.61 -11.06
CA SER A 21 9.57 -4.23 -12.30
C SER A 21 8.61 -4.10 -13.48
N ASN A 22 7.35 -3.72 -13.24
CA ASN A 22 6.35 -3.77 -14.30
C ASN A 22 6.06 -2.38 -14.88
N PRO A 23 6.26 -2.17 -16.20
CA PRO A 23 5.95 -0.91 -16.86
C PRO A 23 4.43 -0.68 -17.02
N ALA A 24 3.62 -1.75 -17.06
CA ALA A 24 2.18 -1.62 -17.22
C ALA A 24 1.50 -1.23 -15.88
N PRO A 25 0.76 -0.10 -15.83
CA PRO A 25 0.17 0.41 -14.58
C PRO A 25 -0.86 -0.54 -13.98
N TYR A 26 -1.55 -1.32 -14.81
CA TYR A 26 -2.55 -2.29 -14.35
C TYR A 26 -1.94 -3.40 -13.49
N PHE A 27 -0.86 -4.03 -13.97
CA PHE A 27 -0.17 -5.09 -13.23
C PHE A 27 0.58 -4.54 -12.01
N ALA A 28 1.11 -3.31 -12.11
CA ALA A 28 1.70 -2.62 -10.96
C ALA A 28 0.65 -2.37 -9.85
N ALA A 29 -0.58 -1.98 -10.20
CA ALA A 29 -1.67 -1.84 -9.25
C ALA A 29 -2.01 -3.14 -8.52
N LEU A 30 -2.03 -4.27 -9.25
CA LEU A 30 -2.23 -5.60 -8.66
C LEU A 30 -1.10 -5.97 -7.69
N GLY A 31 0.16 -5.73 -8.08
CA GLY A 31 1.32 -5.93 -7.21
C GLY A 31 1.24 -5.08 -5.94
N LEU A 32 0.80 -3.81 -6.07
CA LEU A 32 0.61 -2.91 -4.94
C LEU A 32 -0.48 -3.40 -3.99
N ALA A 33 -1.58 -3.96 -4.52
CA ALA A 33 -2.63 -4.57 -3.72
C ALA A 33 -2.11 -5.71 -2.85
N MET A 34 -1.34 -6.60 -3.44
CA MET A 34 -0.72 -7.72 -2.73
C MET A 34 0.29 -7.24 -1.69
N ALA A 35 1.15 -6.30 -2.04
CA ALA A 35 2.13 -5.72 -1.10
C ALA A 35 1.43 -5.02 0.08
N ALA A 36 0.37 -4.27 -0.16
CA ALA A 36 -0.39 -3.59 0.89
C ALA A 36 -1.09 -4.58 1.82
N GLY A 37 -1.71 -5.64 1.28
CA GLY A 37 -2.35 -6.69 2.08
C GLY A 37 -1.37 -7.41 3.00
N VAL A 38 -0.21 -7.78 2.46
CA VAL A 38 0.86 -8.42 3.24
C VAL A 38 1.46 -7.45 4.26
N GLY A 39 1.64 -6.17 3.92
CA GLY A 39 2.10 -5.13 4.84
C GLY A 39 1.18 -4.93 6.04
N CYS A 40 -0.14 -4.97 5.82
CA CYS A 40 -1.12 -4.98 6.92
C CYS A 40 -0.96 -6.21 7.82
N GLY A 41 -0.70 -7.38 7.22
CA GLY A 41 -0.41 -8.62 7.97
C GLY A 41 0.84 -8.50 8.84
N VAL A 42 1.91 -7.88 8.33
CA VAL A 42 3.13 -7.61 9.10
C VAL A 42 2.84 -6.70 10.30
N LEU A 43 2.07 -5.62 10.11
CA LEU A 43 1.68 -4.73 11.21
C LEU A 43 0.88 -5.45 12.30
N ILE A 44 -0.04 -6.32 11.90
CA ILE A 44 -0.84 -7.13 12.84
C ILE A 44 0.08 -8.10 13.60
N GLY A 45 1.04 -8.71 12.90
CA GLY A 45 2.03 -9.60 13.52
C GLY A 45 2.91 -8.92 14.56
N HIS A 46 3.20 -7.63 14.40
CA HIS A 46 3.93 -6.81 15.37
C HIS A 46 3.03 -6.18 16.45
N GLY A 47 1.75 -6.58 16.52
CA GLY A 47 0.83 -6.18 17.56
C GLY A 47 0.04 -4.89 17.31
N GLY A 48 0.28 -4.22 16.19
CA GLY A 48 -0.52 -3.08 15.74
C GLY A 48 -1.80 -3.51 15.04
N SER A 49 -2.62 -4.34 15.68
CA SER A 49 -3.80 -4.96 15.06
C SER A 49 -4.81 -3.91 14.56
N LEU A 50 -5.03 -2.85 15.31
CA LEU A 50 -5.99 -1.79 14.98
C LEU A 50 -5.47 -0.94 13.83
N VAL A 51 -4.19 -0.57 13.86
CA VAL A 51 -3.53 0.21 12.80
C VAL A 51 -3.48 -0.61 11.51
N GLY A 52 -3.15 -1.90 11.59
CA GLY A 52 -3.14 -2.80 10.43
C GLY A 52 -4.52 -2.94 9.78
N LEU A 53 -5.59 -3.08 10.60
CA LEU A 53 -6.96 -3.15 10.10
C LEU A 53 -7.41 -1.84 9.44
N MET A 54 -7.11 -0.70 10.06
CA MET A 54 -7.44 0.62 9.50
C MET A 54 -6.72 0.86 8.17
N LEU A 55 -5.43 0.52 8.12
CA LEU A 55 -4.63 0.65 6.90
C LEU A 55 -5.18 -0.25 5.79
N PHE A 56 -5.56 -1.49 6.12
CA PHE A 56 -6.19 -2.40 5.19
C PHE A 56 -7.48 -1.84 4.62
N LEU A 57 -8.36 -1.32 5.49
CA LEU A 57 -9.65 -0.79 5.08
C LEU A 57 -9.51 0.46 4.21
N ILE A 58 -8.65 1.41 4.59
CA ILE A 58 -8.47 2.68 3.89
C ILE A 58 -7.62 2.49 2.63
N TYR A 59 -6.52 1.77 2.73
CA TYR A 59 -5.56 1.63 1.64
C TYR A 59 -6.05 0.68 0.55
N LEU A 60 -6.47 -0.55 0.92
CA LEU A 60 -7.03 -1.48 -0.05
C LEU A 60 -8.46 -1.11 -0.45
N GLY A 61 -9.30 -0.76 0.53
CA GLY A 61 -10.72 -0.54 0.28
C GLY A 61 -11.01 0.77 -0.47
N GLY A 62 -10.30 1.83 -0.16
CA GLY A 62 -10.55 3.16 -0.74
C GLY A 62 -9.54 3.53 -1.83
N MET A 63 -8.30 3.76 -1.41
CA MET A 63 -7.28 4.34 -2.28
C MET A 63 -6.92 3.44 -3.46
N LEU A 64 -6.72 2.15 -3.22
CA LEU A 64 -6.26 1.22 -4.25
C LEU A 64 -7.34 0.91 -5.27
N VAL A 65 -8.61 0.87 -4.86
CA VAL A 65 -9.74 0.68 -5.78
C VAL A 65 -9.83 1.85 -6.76
N VAL A 66 -9.69 3.10 -6.28
CA VAL A 66 -9.69 4.29 -7.15
C VAL A 66 -8.50 4.26 -8.11
N PHE A 67 -7.31 3.88 -7.61
CA PHE A 67 -6.13 3.75 -8.45
C PHE A 67 -6.29 2.66 -9.51
N ALA A 68 -6.79 1.49 -9.15
CA ALA A 68 -7.04 0.40 -10.09
C ALA A 68 -8.07 0.78 -11.16
N TYR A 69 -9.12 1.50 -10.76
CA TYR A 69 -10.14 1.98 -11.68
C TYR A 69 -9.58 3.01 -12.67
N SER A 70 -8.84 4.00 -12.19
CA SER A 70 -8.20 5.01 -13.05
C SER A 70 -7.14 4.40 -13.97
N ALA A 71 -6.35 3.45 -13.48
CA ALA A 71 -5.37 2.72 -14.27
C ALA A 71 -6.03 1.88 -15.37
N ALA A 72 -7.18 1.23 -15.07
CA ALA A 72 -7.93 0.47 -16.05
C ALA A 72 -8.52 1.34 -17.17
N LEU A 73 -8.94 2.57 -16.85
CA LEU A 73 -9.44 3.53 -17.85
C LEU A 73 -8.32 4.07 -18.76
N ALA A 74 -7.11 4.20 -18.22
CA ALA A 74 -5.93 4.67 -18.96
C ALA A 74 -5.09 3.52 -19.55
N ALA A 75 -5.59 2.28 -19.48
CA ALA A 75 -4.84 1.10 -19.90
C ALA A 75 -4.54 1.11 -21.40
N GLU A 76 -3.31 0.77 -21.74
CA GLU A 76 -2.92 0.52 -23.12
C GLU A 76 -3.61 -0.75 -23.65
N PRO A 77 -3.96 -0.78 -24.97
CA PRO A 77 -4.64 -1.93 -25.57
C PRO A 77 -3.83 -3.23 -25.53
N PHE A 78 -2.49 -3.13 -25.42
CA PHE A 78 -1.58 -4.28 -25.34
C PHE A 78 -0.57 -4.07 -24.19
N PRO A 79 -0.97 -4.28 -22.93
CA PRO A 79 -0.06 -4.11 -21.81
C PRO A 79 1.05 -5.19 -21.84
N GLU A 80 2.29 -4.78 -21.60
CA GLU A 80 3.39 -5.72 -21.43
C GLU A 80 3.15 -6.60 -20.19
N THR A 81 3.18 -7.91 -20.40
CA THR A 81 3.00 -8.90 -19.32
C THR A 81 4.33 -9.30 -18.70
N TRP A 82 4.30 -9.90 -17.52
CA TRP A 82 5.48 -10.42 -16.83
C TRP A 82 6.24 -11.51 -17.63
N GLY A 83 5.66 -12.00 -18.71
CA GLY A 83 6.28 -12.95 -19.61
C GLY A 83 7.39 -12.39 -20.52
N VAL A 84 7.43 -11.07 -20.69
CA VAL A 84 8.41 -10.41 -21.59
C VAL A 84 9.81 -10.44 -20.96
N GLY A 85 10.82 -10.71 -21.79
CA GLY A 85 12.20 -10.89 -21.32
C GLY A 85 12.79 -9.68 -20.61
N SER A 86 12.43 -8.47 -21.02
CA SER A 86 12.87 -7.22 -20.38
C SER A 86 12.37 -7.11 -18.93
N VAL A 87 11.10 -7.44 -18.69
CA VAL A 87 10.51 -7.39 -17.33
C VAL A 87 11.17 -8.41 -16.41
N LYS A 88 11.47 -9.62 -16.93
CA LYS A 88 12.21 -10.64 -16.16
C LYS A 88 13.60 -10.18 -15.74
N ALA A 89 14.30 -9.46 -16.62
CA ALA A 89 15.61 -8.91 -16.28
C ALA A 89 15.51 -7.88 -15.14
N TYR A 90 14.52 -7.01 -15.16
CA TYR A 90 14.28 -6.05 -14.07
C TYR A 90 13.92 -6.75 -12.75
N VAL A 91 13.06 -7.77 -12.78
CA VAL A 91 12.74 -8.57 -11.58
C VAL A 91 13.99 -9.18 -10.97
N LEU A 92 14.86 -9.80 -11.80
CA LEU A 92 16.10 -10.40 -11.33
C LEU A 92 17.07 -9.35 -10.76
N MET A 93 17.17 -8.19 -11.39
CA MET A 93 18.00 -7.09 -10.93
C MET A 93 17.54 -6.57 -9.56
N TYR A 94 16.23 -6.36 -9.37
CA TYR A 94 15.68 -5.92 -8.09
C TYR A 94 15.83 -7.00 -7.02
N LEU A 95 15.56 -8.26 -7.30
CA LEU A 95 15.76 -9.36 -6.35
C LEU A 95 17.22 -9.50 -5.95
N PHE A 96 18.14 -9.36 -6.89
CA PHE A 96 19.58 -9.37 -6.60
C PHE A 96 19.97 -8.18 -5.70
N GLY A 97 19.49 -6.97 -6.01
CA GLY A 97 19.75 -5.78 -5.19
C GLY A 97 19.22 -5.92 -3.76
N VAL A 98 18.00 -6.44 -3.59
CA VAL A 98 17.43 -6.75 -2.28
C VAL A 98 18.24 -7.82 -1.55
N GLY A 99 18.65 -8.89 -2.25
CA GLY A 99 19.48 -9.94 -1.67
C GLY A 99 20.82 -9.41 -1.14
N VAL A 100 21.49 -8.55 -1.90
CA VAL A 100 22.74 -7.90 -1.48
C VAL A 100 22.49 -6.98 -0.28
N ALA A 101 21.41 -6.19 -0.28
CA ALA A 101 21.06 -5.32 0.82
C ALA A 101 20.78 -6.12 2.10
N VAL A 102 20.01 -7.19 2.02
CA VAL A 102 19.73 -8.07 3.15
C VAL A 102 21.02 -8.70 3.69
N TRP A 103 21.91 -9.18 2.81
CA TRP A 103 23.19 -9.74 3.23
C TRP A 103 24.07 -8.72 3.93
N TRP A 104 24.12 -7.48 3.41
CA TRP A 104 24.88 -6.38 4.02
C TRP A 104 24.35 -6.02 5.40
N PHE A 105 23.02 -5.87 5.54
CA PHE A 105 22.39 -5.53 6.81
C PHE A 105 22.45 -6.68 7.83
N TRP A 106 22.35 -7.93 7.39
CA TRP A 106 22.43 -9.09 8.26
C TRP A 106 23.81 -9.21 8.93
N GLY A 107 24.87 -8.89 8.20
CA GLY A 107 26.24 -8.87 8.73
C GLY A 107 26.54 -7.72 9.69
N SER A 108 25.77 -6.62 9.61
CA SER A 108 26.01 -5.41 10.40
C SER A 108 25.17 -5.31 11.67
N HIS A 109 24.01 -5.93 11.74
CA HIS A 109 23.07 -5.80 12.84
C HIS A 109 22.60 -7.17 13.34
N GLY A 110 23.22 -7.65 14.39
CA GLY A 110 22.77 -8.81 15.14
C GLY A 110 21.48 -8.51 15.90
N GLY A 111 20.34 -8.95 15.36
CA GLY A 111 19.10 -9.06 16.09
C GLY A 111 18.10 -7.92 15.81
N TRP A 112 17.03 -8.26 15.10
CA TRP A 112 15.81 -7.47 15.07
C TRP A 112 15.13 -7.60 16.44
N VAL A 113 15.13 -6.55 17.23
CA VAL A 113 14.37 -6.51 18.49
C VAL A 113 12.91 -6.35 18.11
N VAL A 114 12.13 -7.39 18.36
CA VAL A 114 10.69 -7.33 18.21
C VAL A 114 10.16 -6.41 19.31
N VAL A 115 9.46 -5.36 18.94
CA VAL A 115 8.88 -4.35 19.86
C VAL A 115 7.89 -4.99 20.87
N ASP A 116 7.52 -6.23 20.65
CA ASP A 116 6.61 -7.00 21.52
C ASP A 116 7.18 -7.31 22.92
N GLU A 117 8.49 -7.23 23.13
CA GLU A 117 9.08 -7.46 24.46
C GLU A 117 8.67 -6.41 25.49
N PHE A 118 8.21 -5.23 25.05
CA PHE A 118 7.75 -4.17 25.96
C PHE A 118 6.25 -4.22 26.27
N LYS A 119 5.49 -5.14 25.71
CA LYS A 119 4.03 -5.26 25.95
C LYS A 119 3.67 -5.61 27.39
N GLU A 120 4.55 -6.31 28.09
CA GLU A 120 4.30 -6.69 29.49
C GLU A 120 4.30 -5.50 30.44
N PHE A 121 4.90 -4.36 30.06
CA PHE A 121 4.98 -3.17 30.89
C PHE A 121 3.87 -2.12 30.61
N PHE A 122 3.13 -2.25 29.53
CA PHE A 122 2.08 -1.31 29.18
C PHE A 122 0.70 -1.88 29.46
N VAL A 123 0.03 -1.33 30.48
CA VAL A 123 -1.38 -1.63 30.81
C VAL A 123 -2.32 -1.19 29.69
N VAL A 124 -1.91 -0.22 28.87
CA VAL A 124 -2.69 0.32 27.74
C VAL A 124 -2.04 -0.11 26.43
N ARG A 125 -2.83 -0.64 25.52
CA ARG A 125 -2.38 -1.01 24.17
C ARG A 125 -1.90 0.23 23.43
N GLY A 126 -0.66 0.22 22.94
CA GLY A 126 -0.03 1.36 22.28
C GLY A 126 -0.72 1.78 20.97
N ASP A 127 -1.41 0.87 20.29
CA ASP A 127 -2.18 1.15 19.08
C ASP A 127 -3.44 2.00 19.35
N VAL A 128 -4.02 1.90 20.55
CA VAL A 128 -5.20 2.68 20.95
C VAL A 128 -4.81 4.10 21.39
N SER A 129 -3.61 4.31 21.91
CA SER A 129 -3.14 5.64 22.34
C SER A 129 -3.10 6.66 21.18
N GLY A 130 -2.72 6.22 19.97
CA GLY A 130 -2.74 7.05 18.78
C GLY A 130 -4.15 7.52 18.39
N ILE A 131 -5.15 6.65 18.58
CA ILE A 131 -6.55 6.99 18.32
C ILE A 131 -7.08 8.01 19.32
N SER A 132 -6.75 7.86 20.61
CA SER A 132 -7.17 8.81 21.65
C SER A 132 -6.58 10.21 21.38
N LEU A 133 -5.33 10.30 20.94
CA LEU A 133 -4.69 11.55 20.53
C LEU A 133 -5.37 12.17 19.29
N MET A 134 -5.77 11.35 18.34
CA MET A 134 -6.45 11.82 17.13
C MET A 134 -7.81 12.47 17.46
N TYR A 135 -8.56 11.91 18.40
CA TYR A 135 -9.85 12.48 18.81
C TYR A 135 -9.72 13.65 19.77
N SER A 136 -8.64 13.77 20.53
CA SER A 136 -8.43 14.88 21.47
C SER A 136 -7.77 16.08 20.81
N VAL A 137 -6.48 15.96 20.47
CA VAL A 137 -5.68 17.06 19.92
C VAL A 137 -5.86 17.17 18.39
N GLY A 138 -6.06 16.05 17.72
CA GLY A 138 -6.21 15.96 16.27
C GLY A 138 -7.64 16.19 15.74
N GLY A 139 -8.62 16.49 16.60
CA GLY A 139 -10.03 16.66 16.19
C GLY A 139 -10.24 17.70 15.09
N GLY A 140 -9.49 18.81 15.14
CA GLY A 140 -9.52 19.83 14.08
C GLY A 140 -9.04 19.31 12.73
N MET A 141 -8.02 18.46 12.72
CA MET A 141 -7.52 17.82 11.48
C MET A 141 -8.55 16.87 10.87
N LEU A 142 -9.32 16.14 11.69
CA LEU A 142 -10.40 15.29 11.19
C LEU A 142 -11.49 16.09 10.48
N VAL A 143 -11.86 17.26 11.02
CA VAL A 143 -12.85 18.14 10.39
C VAL A 143 -12.33 18.65 9.04
N VAL A 144 -11.07 19.08 8.96
CA VAL A 144 -10.44 19.51 7.71
C VAL A 144 -10.40 18.36 6.70
N CYS A 145 -10.02 17.16 7.11
CA CYS A 145 -10.02 15.98 6.23
C CYS A 145 -11.42 15.67 5.69
N ALA A 146 -12.43 15.71 6.56
CA ALA A 146 -13.82 15.49 6.15
C ALA A 146 -14.29 16.55 5.13
N TRP A 147 -13.92 17.80 5.33
CA TRP A 147 -14.22 18.90 4.42
C TRP A 147 -13.57 18.71 3.05
N VAL A 148 -12.28 18.33 3.03
CA VAL A 148 -11.54 18.06 1.78
C VAL A 148 -12.15 16.87 1.02
N LEU A 149 -12.53 15.80 1.72
CA LEU A 149 -13.20 14.65 1.09
C LEU A 149 -14.55 15.04 0.50
N LEU A 150 -15.32 15.90 1.16
CA LEU A 150 -16.58 16.42 0.65
C LEU A 150 -16.38 17.25 -0.61
N LEU A 151 -15.38 18.14 -0.63
CA LEU A 151 -15.04 18.93 -1.81
C LEU A 151 -14.60 18.02 -2.98
N CYS A 152 -13.77 17.00 -2.69
CA CYS A 152 -13.36 16.01 -3.69
C CYS A 152 -14.57 15.29 -4.30
N LEU A 153 -15.55 14.90 -3.47
CA LEU A 153 -16.79 14.28 -3.93
C LEU A 153 -17.55 15.18 -4.88
N PHE A 154 -17.70 16.48 -4.56
CA PHE A 154 -18.39 17.45 -5.45
C PHE A 154 -17.67 17.60 -6.77
N VAL A 155 -16.34 17.70 -6.76
CA VAL A 155 -15.54 17.80 -7.99
C VAL A 155 -15.73 16.57 -8.87
N VAL A 156 -15.65 15.38 -8.29
CA VAL A 156 -15.84 14.13 -9.04
C VAL A 156 -17.25 14.04 -9.60
N LEU A 157 -18.27 14.38 -8.82
CA LEU A 157 -19.66 14.38 -9.30
C LEU A 157 -19.86 15.37 -10.46
N GLU A 158 -19.25 16.54 -10.40
CA GLU A 158 -19.36 17.52 -11.50
C GLU A 158 -18.61 17.03 -12.75
N LEU A 159 -17.44 16.40 -12.59
CA LEU A 159 -16.69 15.83 -13.73
C LEU A 159 -17.42 14.64 -14.36
N THR A 160 -18.09 13.81 -13.56
CA THR A 160 -18.81 12.62 -14.04
C THR A 160 -20.21 12.92 -14.52
N ARG A 161 -20.78 14.08 -14.19
CA ARG A 161 -22.14 14.50 -14.58
C ARG A 161 -22.32 14.64 -16.09
N GLY A 162 -21.34 14.24 -16.85
CA GLY A 162 -21.40 14.12 -18.29
C GLY A 162 -21.66 15.47 -18.95
N LEU A 163 -20.61 16.10 -19.32
CA LEU A 163 -20.69 17.17 -20.29
C LEU A 163 -21.17 16.52 -21.59
N GLU A 164 -22.49 16.47 -21.78
CA GLU A 164 -23.11 16.18 -23.09
C GLU A 164 -22.63 17.15 -24.18
N ARG A 165 -21.96 18.22 -23.76
CA ARG A 165 -21.22 19.13 -24.65
C ARG A 165 -19.85 18.55 -24.95
N GLY A 166 -19.85 17.39 -25.62
CA GLY A 166 -18.63 16.74 -26.06
C GLY A 166 -17.77 17.67 -26.90
N THR A 167 -16.54 17.83 -26.47
CA THR A 167 -15.47 18.50 -27.23
C THR A 167 -15.07 17.69 -28.46
N LEU A 168 -15.48 16.45 -28.55
CA LEU A 168 -15.27 15.56 -29.69
C LEU A 168 -16.53 15.56 -30.56
N ARG A 169 -16.57 16.49 -31.46
CA ARG A 169 -17.49 16.45 -32.59
C ARG A 169 -16.96 15.34 -33.52
N ALA A 170 -17.70 14.23 -33.61
CA ALA A 170 -17.44 13.26 -34.66
C ALA A 170 -17.62 13.96 -36.00
N VAL A 171 -16.54 14.02 -36.76
CA VAL A 171 -16.55 14.48 -38.17
C VAL A 171 -16.88 13.28 -39.03
#